data_562ce62e1b5099e5b6f2e0e0f47e717a
#
_entry.id   562ce62e1b5099e5b6f2e0e0f47e717a
#
_cell.length_a   1.000
_cell.length_b   1.000
_cell.length_c   1.000
_cell.angle_alpha   90.00
_cell.angle_beta   90.00
_cell.angle_gamma   90.00
#
_symmetry.space_group_name_H-M   'P 1'
#
loop_
_entity.id
_entity.type
_entity.pdbx_description
1 polymer ?
#
loop_
_entity_poly.entity_id
_entity_poly.type
_entity_poly.pdbx_seq_one_letter_code
_entity_poly.pdbx_strand_id
1 'polypeptide(L)'
;MSRRTFLAGSLAAPALATLSACAGTVVQPGDLSRLRMMVPASPGGGWDTTARTLQRVIQQAGVARNVQVFNVEGAGGTIGLGQLAREDDDALLMMMGLVMVGAVDTNDSRTRLDDVTPIAQLIGETELLVVPAESPYEDLAAFVEAWAADPRGTPIAGGSAGGTDQILAGLLAQAAGIDPREVNYIPYSGGGESLSALLGNQVAAGISGTADYGPQVAAGDLRGLAVSTAERSDQVPDVPTIIESGYDVEVVNWRGLMARPGMSDDARDDLIAVVQAAHDSDEWAEALENNGWLDTFQTGDEYGDFLAEEETRVRQVLTEIGLIP
;
A
#
# COMPACT_ATOMS: atom_id res chain seq x y z
N MET A 1 -15.12 -91.92 11.00
CA MET A 1 -16.06 -92.13 9.86
C MET A 1 -16.99 -90.93 9.78
N SER A 2 -16.86 -90.18 8.65
CA SER A 2 -17.96 -89.63 7.81
C SER A 2 -19.04 -88.79 8.55
N ARG A 3 -19.40 -87.58 8.16
CA ARG A 3 -19.79 -87.05 6.84
C ARG A 3 -19.90 -85.52 6.90
N ARG A 4 -19.54 -84.92 5.79
CA ARG A 4 -19.71 -83.50 5.41
C ARG A 4 -21.19 -83.14 5.32
N THR A 5 -21.52 -81.86 5.74
CA THR A 5 -22.65 -81.16 5.15
C THR A 5 -22.28 -79.70 4.95
N PHE A 6 -22.28 -79.23 3.70
CA PHE A 6 -22.15 -77.85 3.25
C PHE A 6 -23.47 -77.15 3.47
N LEU A 7 -23.39 -75.98 4.06
CA LEU A 7 -24.47 -75.00 4.00
C LEU A 7 -23.91 -73.69 3.40
N ALA A 8 -24.40 -73.38 2.20
CA ALA A 8 -24.15 -72.13 1.52
C ALA A 8 -24.95 -71.00 2.16
N GLY A 9 -24.25 -70.00 2.71
CA GLY A 9 -24.85 -68.77 3.22
C GLY A 9 -24.57 -67.62 2.22
N SER A 10 -25.63 -67.07 1.65
CA SER A 10 -25.59 -65.93 0.75
C SER A 10 -25.16 -64.67 1.48
N LEU A 11 -24.06 -64.07 1.07
CA LEU A 11 -23.60 -62.76 1.51
C LEU A 11 -24.33 -61.69 0.68
N ALA A 12 -25.26 -60.99 1.33
CA ALA A 12 -25.78 -59.73 0.80
C ALA A 12 -24.78 -58.61 1.13
N ALA A 13 -24.17 -57.99 0.10
CA ALA A 13 -23.33 -56.82 0.23
C ALA A 13 -24.21 -55.57 0.37
N PRO A 14 -23.96 -54.69 1.36
CA PRO A 14 -24.59 -53.40 1.37
C PRO A 14 -23.91 -52.47 0.37
N ALA A 15 -24.70 -51.88 -0.56
CA ALA A 15 -24.27 -50.83 -1.46
C ALA A 15 -24.01 -49.55 -0.61
N LEU A 16 -22.73 -49.21 -0.42
CA LEU A 16 -22.36 -47.88 0.06
C LEU A 16 -22.62 -46.87 -1.07
N ALA A 17 -23.65 -46.08 -0.91
CA ALA A 17 -23.84 -44.86 -1.69
C ALA A 17 -22.75 -43.86 -1.29
N THR A 18 -21.75 -43.67 -2.14
CA THR A 18 -20.79 -42.57 -2.03
C THR A 18 -21.53 -41.28 -2.35
N LEU A 19 -21.86 -40.51 -1.32
CA LEU A 19 -22.18 -39.09 -1.43
C LEU A 19 -20.88 -38.40 -1.90
N SER A 20 -20.77 -38.11 -3.21
CA SER A 20 -19.83 -37.14 -3.72
C SER A 20 -20.28 -35.77 -3.20
N ALA A 21 -19.74 -35.37 -2.06
CA ALA A 21 -19.72 -33.96 -1.68
C ALA A 21 -18.92 -33.23 -2.79
N CYS A 22 -19.55 -32.24 -3.43
CA CYS A 22 -18.83 -31.22 -4.18
C CYS A 22 -18.00 -30.43 -3.16
N ALA A 23 -16.83 -30.95 -2.80
CA ALA A 23 -15.76 -30.16 -2.28
C ALA A 23 -15.32 -29.29 -3.48
N GLY A 24 -15.61 -28.00 -3.45
CA GLY A 24 -14.97 -27.04 -4.32
C GLY A 24 -13.48 -27.36 -4.27
N THR A 25 -12.87 -27.49 -5.43
CA THR A 25 -11.43 -27.68 -5.55
C THR A 25 -10.81 -26.43 -4.94
N VAL A 26 -10.36 -26.52 -3.69
CA VAL A 26 -9.39 -25.56 -3.17
C VAL A 26 -8.18 -25.75 -4.08
N VAL A 27 -7.94 -24.80 -4.96
CA VAL A 27 -6.72 -24.74 -5.76
C VAL A 27 -5.60 -24.70 -4.72
N GLN A 28 -4.88 -25.80 -4.55
CA GLN A 28 -3.64 -25.79 -3.79
C GLN A 28 -2.73 -24.84 -4.58
N PRO A 29 -2.24 -23.74 -4.01
CA PRO A 29 -1.22 -22.94 -4.68
C PRO A 29 -0.13 -23.88 -5.14
N GLY A 30 0.32 -23.76 -6.39
CA GLY A 30 1.44 -24.56 -6.90
C GLY A 30 2.56 -24.50 -5.86
N ASP A 31 3.31 -25.60 -5.67
CA ASP A 31 4.26 -25.79 -4.54
C ASP A 31 5.37 -24.72 -4.58
N LEU A 32 5.01 -23.45 -4.27
CA LEU A 32 5.95 -22.36 -4.05
C LEU A 32 6.69 -22.65 -2.74
N SER A 33 7.58 -23.63 -2.82
CA SER A 33 8.43 -24.02 -1.69
C SER A 33 9.28 -22.85 -1.15
N ARG A 34 9.42 -21.80 -1.98
CA ARG A 34 10.15 -20.56 -1.66
C ARG A 34 9.48 -19.37 -2.36
N LEU A 35 9.22 -18.33 -1.62
CA LEU A 35 8.79 -17.01 -2.11
C LEU A 35 9.82 -15.96 -1.69
N ARG A 36 10.18 -15.07 -2.59
CA ARG A 36 11.02 -13.90 -2.28
C ARG A 36 10.20 -12.63 -2.41
N MET A 37 10.48 -11.66 -1.57
CA MET A 37 9.82 -10.36 -1.63
C MET A 37 10.87 -9.25 -1.54
N MET A 38 11.03 -8.51 -2.61
CA MET A 38 11.87 -7.33 -2.68
C MET A 38 11.10 -6.13 -2.13
N VAL A 39 11.71 -5.39 -1.23
CA VAL A 39 11.21 -4.11 -0.74
C VAL A 39 12.13 -3.02 -1.25
N PRO A 40 11.70 -2.20 -2.23
CA PRO A 40 12.56 -1.17 -2.82
C PRO A 40 12.58 0.11 -1.96
N ALA A 41 12.84 -0.06 -0.65
CA ALA A 41 12.92 0.97 0.36
C ALA A 41 13.79 0.54 1.54
N SER A 42 14.12 1.49 2.42
CA SER A 42 14.84 1.22 3.66
C SER A 42 14.03 0.35 4.62
N PRO A 43 14.68 -0.48 5.44
CA PRO A 43 14.01 -1.23 6.48
C PRO A 43 13.26 -0.34 7.48
N GLY A 44 12.06 -0.79 7.90
CA GLY A 44 11.22 -0.09 8.87
C GLY A 44 10.31 0.98 8.30
N GLY A 45 10.40 1.31 7.00
CA GLY A 45 9.44 2.17 6.33
C GLY A 45 8.13 1.44 5.98
N GLY A 46 7.13 2.17 5.47
CA GLY A 46 5.80 1.63 5.21
C GLY A 46 5.80 0.39 4.30
N TRP A 47 6.58 0.40 3.21
CA TRP A 47 6.70 -0.75 2.32
C TRP A 47 7.34 -1.97 2.99
N ASP A 48 8.34 -1.76 3.84
CA ASP A 48 8.98 -2.84 4.60
C ASP A 48 8.03 -3.43 5.64
N THR A 49 7.28 -2.58 6.33
CA THR A 49 6.25 -2.99 7.29
C THR A 49 5.17 -3.83 6.61
N THR A 50 4.64 -3.39 5.46
CA THR A 50 3.63 -4.14 4.71
C THR A 50 4.18 -5.49 4.22
N ALA A 51 5.39 -5.51 3.66
CA ALA A 51 6.02 -6.73 3.16
C ALA A 51 6.26 -7.75 4.28
N ARG A 52 6.75 -7.31 5.45
CA ARG A 52 7.00 -8.20 6.59
C ARG A 52 5.70 -8.65 7.27
N THR A 53 4.67 -7.84 7.22
CA THR A 53 3.33 -8.24 7.67
C THR A 53 2.77 -9.31 6.74
N LEU A 54 2.81 -9.10 5.42
CA LEU A 54 2.38 -10.10 4.44
C LEU A 54 3.21 -11.40 4.54
N GLN A 55 4.55 -11.30 4.72
CA GLN A 55 5.41 -12.45 4.99
C GLN A 55 4.90 -13.29 6.16
N ARG A 56 4.60 -12.62 7.26
CA ARG A 56 4.14 -13.26 8.51
C ARG A 56 2.78 -13.92 8.30
N VAL A 57 1.84 -13.24 7.65
CA VAL A 57 0.51 -13.77 7.32
C VAL A 57 0.62 -15.01 6.41
N ILE A 58 1.37 -14.94 5.31
CA ILE A 58 1.59 -16.07 4.39
C ILE A 58 2.12 -17.29 5.13
N GLN A 59 3.04 -17.10 6.09
CA GLN A 59 3.63 -18.19 6.87
C GLN A 59 2.66 -18.73 7.92
N GLN A 60 1.91 -17.88 8.62
CA GLN A 60 0.95 -18.26 9.67
C GLN A 60 -0.26 -18.97 9.06
N ALA A 61 -0.80 -18.47 7.96
CA ALA A 61 -1.89 -19.11 7.22
C ALA A 61 -1.45 -20.40 6.50
N GLY A 62 -0.14 -20.72 6.52
CA GLY A 62 0.39 -21.95 5.93
C GLY A 62 0.41 -21.96 4.40
N VAL A 63 0.27 -20.80 3.77
CA VAL A 63 0.23 -20.62 2.30
C VAL A 63 1.60 -20.94 1.68
N ALA A 64 2.68 -20.39 2.27
CA ALA A 64 4.05 -20.74 1.91
C ALA A 64 4.94 -20.80 3.16
N ARG A 65 5.91 -21.73 3.18
CA ARG A 65 6.74 -21.96 4.37
C ARG A 65 8.00 -21.11 4.41
N ASN A 66 8.57 -20.81 3.27
CA ASN A 66 9.83 -20.06 3.17
C ASN A 66 9.61 -18.77 2.38
N VAL A 67 9.36 -17.69 3.10
CA VAL A 67 9.22 -16.36 2.53
C VAL A 67 10.41 -15.51 2.98
N GLN A 68 11.16 -14.96 2.04
CA GLN A 68 12.33 -14.11 2.29
C GLN A 68 12.06 -12.69 1.88
N VAL A 69 12.12 -11.75 2.82
CA VAL A 69 12.05 -10.31 2.55
C VAL A 69 13.45 -9.72 2.54
N PHE A 70 13.78 -8.91 1.54
CA PHE A 70 15.02 -8.18 1.43
C PHE A 70 14.81 -6.78 0.85
N ASN A 71 15.68 -5.83 1.22
CA ASN A 71 15.56 -4.43 0.85
C ASN A 71 16.53 -4.05 -0.27
N VAL A 72 16.07 -3.18 -1.19
CA VAL A 72 16.84 -2.55 -2.27
C VAL A 72 16.51 -1.07 -2.28
N GLU A 73 17.27 -0.26 -1.56
CA GLU A 73 16.96 1.14 -1.33
C GLU A 73 17.28 2.05 -2.53
N GLY A 74 16.53 3.12 -2.68
CA GLY A 74 16.90 4.31 -3.46
C GLY A 74 15.89 4.76 -4.52
N ALA A 75 15.91 6.06 -4.75
CA ALA A 75 15.17 6.77 -5.79
C ALA A 75 13.66 6.45 -5.84
N GLY A 76 12.98 6.47 -4.70
CA GLY A 76 11.53 6.17 -4.62
C GLY A 76 11.16 4.77 -5.13
N GLY A 77 12.11 3.81 -5.06
CA GLY A 77 11.94 2.43 -5.48
C GLY A 77 12.34 2.13 -6.91
N THR A 78 12.69 3.12 -7.74
CA THR A 78 13.04 2.91 -9.16
C THR A 78 14.31 2.08 -9.37
N ILE A 79 15.24 2.04 -8.38
CA ILE A 79 16.40 1.13 -8.41
C ILE A 79 15.94 -0.32 -8.32
N GLY A 80 15.04 -0.64 -7.38
CA GLY A 80 14.43 -1.96 -7.26
C GLY A 80 13.61 -2.36 -8.49
N LEU A 81 12.82 -1.43 -9.06
CA LEU A 81 12.08 -1.62 -10.30
C LEU A 81 13.01 -2.02 -11.46
N GLY A 82 14.12 -1.28 -11.63
CA GLY A 82 15.14 -1.60 -12.62
C GLY A 82 15.86 -2.93 -12.36
N GLN A 83 15.92 -3.41 -11.11
CA GLN A 83 16.42 -4.74 -10.79
C GLN A 83 15.38 -5.80 -11.12
N LEU A 84 14.11 -5.63 -10.72
CA LEU A 84 13.02 -6.55 -11.01
C LEU A 84 12.87 -6.82 -12.52
N ALA A 85 12.99 -5.79 -13.34
CA ALA A 85 12.89 -5.91 -14.79
C ALA A 85 13.99 -6.80 -15.44
N ARG A 86 15.00 -7.21 -14.68
CA ARG A 86 16.11 -8.08 -15.13
C ARG A 86 16.13 -9.45 -14.43
N GLU A 87 15.21 -9.67 -13.50
CA GLU A 87 15.10 -10.95 -12.79
C GLU A 87 14.47 -12.03 -13.68
N ASP A 88 14.79 -13.26 -13.39
CA ASP A 88 14.24 -14.46 -14.05
C ASP A 88 13.56 -15.42 -13.03
N ASP A 89 13.44 -15.02 -11.77
CA ASP A 89 12.83 -15.77 -10.68
C ASP A 89 11.31 -15.54 -10.65
N ASP A 90 10.53 -16.55 -11.06
CA ASP A 90 9.05 -16.52 -11.04
C ASP A 90 8.46 -16.46 -9.61
N ALA A 91 9.26 -16.77 -8.59
CA ALA A 91 8.86 -16.71 -7.19
C ALA A 91 9.31 -15.41 -6.51
N LEU A 92 9.58 -14.35 -7.26
CA LEU A 92 9.94 -13.02 -6.75
C LEU A 92 8.78 -12.04 -6.92
N LEU A 93 8.28 -11.53 -5.81
CA LEU A 93 7.41 -10.36 -5.73
C LEU A 93 8.24 -9.11 -5.37
N MET A 94 7.81 -7.95 -5.83
CA MET A 94 8.35 -6.66 -5.40
C MET A 94 7.21 -5.79 -4.86
N MET A 95 7.41 -5.22 -3.68
CA MET A 95 6.52 -4.21 -3.12
C MET A 95 6.58 -2.92 -3.95
N MET A 96 5.45 -2.28 -4.16
CA MET A 96 5.35 -0.97 -4.79
C MET A 96 4.19 -0.17 -4.19
N GLY A 97 3.99 1.04 -4.67
CA GLY A 97 2.86 1.89 -4.27
C GLY A 97 2.90 3.24 -4.95
N LEU A 98 2.00 4.14 -4.56
CA LEU A 98 1.82 5.46 -5.16
C LEU A 98 3.12 6.26 -5.28
N VAL A 99 4.01 6.15 -4.28
CA VAL A 99 5.34 6.81 -4.32
C VAL A 99 6.15 6.38 -5.55
N MET A 100 6.12 5.10 -5.94
CA MET A 100 6.87 4.61 -7.10
C MET A 100 6.28 5.13 -8.40
N VAL A 101 4.96 5.26 -8.49
CA VAL A 101 4.29 5.83 -9.67
C VAL A 101 4.84 7.23 -9.96
N GLY A 102 4.92 8.09 -8.94
CA GLY A 102 5.52 9.42 -9.09
C GLY A 102 7.04 9.39 -9.32
N ALA A 103 7.73 8.48 -8.63
CA ALA A 103 9.19 8.38 -8.73
C ALA A 103 9.68 7.95 -10.12
N VAL A 104 8.92 7.17 -10.84
CA VAL A 104 9.26 6.75 -12.22
C VAL A 104 9.38 7.96 -13.14
N ASP A 105 8.51 8.95 -13.01
CA ASP A 105 8.55 10.17 -13.81
C ASP A 105 9.55 11.21 -13.23
N THR A 106 9.56 11.45 -11.95
CA THR A 106 10.45 12.46 -11.33
C THR A 106 11.93 12.08 -11.36
N ASN A 107 12.27 10.80 -11.44
CA ASN A 107 13.64 10.31 -11.57
C ASN A 107 14.03 9.98 -13.03
N ASP A 108 13.17 10.26 -14.02
CA ASP A 108 13.40 9.88 -15.43
C ASP A 108 13.83 8.41 -15.55
N SER A 109 13.07 7.52 -14.88
CA SER A 109 13.40 6.09 -14.82
C SER A 109 13.32 5.46 -16.20
N ARG A 110 14.35 4.68 -16.56
CA ARG A 110 14.39 3.92 -17.83
C ARG A 110 13.42 2.75 -17.82
N THR A 111 13.19 2.16 -16.65
CA THR A 111 12.20 1.08 -16.46
C THR A 111 10.89 1.71 -16.04
N ARG A 112 9.83 1.35 -16.74
CA ARG A 112 8.46 1.84 -16.49
C ARG A 112 7.66 0.78 -15.75
N LEU A 113 6.47 1.12 -15.25
CA LEU A 113 5.61 0.17 -14.56
C LEU A 113 5.01 -0.87 -15.52
N ASP A 114 4.81 -0.52 -16.77
CA ASP A 114 4.37 -1.42 -17.84
C ASP A 114 5.45 -2.39 -18.35
N ASP A 115 6.72 -2.19 -17.94
CA ASP A 115 7.80 -3.16 -18.18
C ASP A 115 7.76 -4.38 -17.25
N VAL A 116 6.90 -4.41 -16.24
CA VAL A 116 6.81 -5.47 -15.21
C VAL A 116 5.37 -5.96 -15.08
N THR A 117 5.16 -7.06 -14.35
CA THR A 117 3.85 -7.73 -14.29
C THR A 117 3.09 -7.34 -13.02
N PRO A 118 1.89 -6.72 -13.10
CA PRO A 118 1.05 -6.44 -11.94
C PRO A 118 0.48 -7.73 -11.35
N ILE A 119 0.55 -7.86 -10.01
CA ILE A 119 0.08 -9.03 -9.27
C ILE A 119 -1.15 -8.68 -8.44
N ALA A 120 -1.01 -7.76 -7.47
CA ALA A 120 -2.10 -7.34 -6.61
C ALA A 120 -1.88 -5.96 -6.01
N GLN A 121 -2.93 -5.19 -5.83
CA GLN A 121 -3.01 -4.15 -4.81
C GLN A 121 -3.38 -4.81 -3.48
N LEU A 122 -2.82 -4.33 -2.38
CA LEU A 122 -2.99 -4.96 -1.07
C LEU A 122 -3.80 -4.10 -0.11
N ILE A 123 -3.35 -2.88 0.08
CA ILE A 123 -3.86 -1.97 1.11
C ILE A 123 -3.84 -0.53 0.63
N GLY A 124 -4.66 0.29 1.28
CA GLY A 124 -4.55 1.74 1.30
C GLY A 124 -4.19 2.24 2.70
N GLU A 125 -3.55 3.38 2.77
CA GLU A 125 -3.24 4.07 4.01
C GLU A 125 -3.75 5.50 3.92
N THR A 126 -4.31 5.98 5.02
CA THR A 126 -4.82 7.36 5.14
C THR A 126 -3.67 8.30 5.47
N GLU A 127 -3.49 9.37 4.68
CA GLU A 127 -2.58 10.45 5.03
C GLU A 127 -3.25 11.44 5.99
N LEU A 128 -2.45 11.99 6.88
CA LEU A 128 -2.86 12.92 7.92
C LEU A 128 -2.08 14.23 7.78
N LEU A 129 -2.80 15.33 7.56
CA LEU A 129 -2.25 16.68 7.61
C LEU A 129 -2.31 17.19 9.05
N VAL A 130 -1.17 17.58 9.58
CA VAL A 130 -1.02 18.05 10.96
C VAL A 130 -0.26 19.35 11.05
N VAL A 131 -0.41 20.00 12.20
CA VAL A 131 0.42 21.14 12.63
C VAL A 131 0.92 20.90 14.07
N PRO A 132 2.00 21.56 14.52
CA PRO A 132 2.37 21.57 15.94
C PRO A 132 1.21 21.99 16.83
N ALA A 133 1.08 21.43 18.03
CA ALA A 133 -0.04 21.74 18.95
C ALA A 133 -0.17 23.24 19.28
N GLU A 134 0.96 23.93 19.38
CA GLU A 134 1.03 25.38 19.66
C GLU A 134 0.77 26.26 18.41
N SER A 135 0.50 25.64 17.26
CA SER A 135 0.21 26.36 16.01
C SER A 135 -1.04 27.24 16.17
N PRO A 136 -1.09 28.44 15.54
CA PRO A 136 -2.27 29.28 15.54
C PRO A 136 -3.43 28.70 14.70
N TYR A 137 -3.19 27.67 13.90
CA TYR A 137 -4.19 27.08 13.02
C TYR A 137 -5.03 26.04 13.77
N GLU A 138 -6.31 26.35 14.00
CA GLU A 138 -7.21 25.49 14.77
C GLU A 138 -7.88 24.41 13.90
N ASP A 139 -7.99 24.68 12.60
CA ASP A 139 -8.60 23.79 11.60
C ASP A 139 -7.94 23.96 10.22
N LEU A 140 -8.38 23.16 9.26
CA LEU A 140 -7.86 23.18 7.88
C LEU A 140 -8.13 24.53 7.20
N ALA A 141 -9.27 25.15 7.46
CA ALA A 141 -9.64 26.42 6.82
C ALA A 141 -8.70 27.56 7.27
N ALA A 142 -8.42 27.66 8.57
CA ALA A 142 -7.48 28.64 9.11
C ALA A 142 -6.04 28.42 8.59
N PHE A 143 -5.61 27.16 8.46
CA PHE A 143 -4.33 26.81 7.85
C PHE A 143 -4.27 27.25 6.39
N VAL A 144 -5.27 26.88 5.58
CA VAL A 144 -5.32 27.19 4.15
C VAL A 144 -5.38 28.71 3.91
N GLU A 145 -6.12 29.47 4.71
CA GLU A 145 -6.15 30.94 4.61
C GLU A 145 -4.75 31.54 4.79
N ALA A 146 -4.03 31.10 5.82
CA ALA A 146 -2.66 31.58 6.08
C ALA A 146 -1.69 31.09 5.00
N TRP A 147 -1.83 29.87 4.55
CA TRP A 147 -1.02 29.30 3.48
C TRP A 147 -1.21 30.04 2.16
N ALA A 148 -2.46 30.37 1.80
CA ALA A 148 -2.76 31.17 0.59
C ALA A 148 -2.17 32.58 0.64
N ALA A 149 -2.03 33.17 1.84
CA ALA A 149 -1.43 34.47 2.01
C ALA A 149 0.10 34.48 1.81
N ASP A 150 0.79 33.39 2.18
CA ASP A 150 2.24 33.24 2.02
C ASP A 150 2.62 31.75 1.78
N PRO A 151 2.40 31.21 0.58
CA PRO A 151 2.69 29.79 0.28
C PRO A 151 4.17 29.43 0.46
N ARG A 152 5.08 30.34 0.10
CA ARG A 152 6.53 30.12 0.22
C ARG A 152 7.05 30.22 1.64
N GLY A 153 6.38 31.01 2.47
CA GLY A 153 6.71 31.19 3.90
C GLY A 153 6.06 30.15 4.81
N THR A 154 5.22 29.23 4.26
CA THR A 154 4.52 28.18 4.98
C THR A 154 5.08 26.81 4.59
N PRO A 155 6.23 26.37 5.17
CA PRO A 155 6.86 25.12 4.80
C PRO A 155 6.01 23.92 5.29
N ILE A 156 5.80 22.95 4.41
CA ILE A 156 5.09 21.69 4.68
C ILE A 156 6.10 20.55 4.58
N ALA A 157 6.25 19.77 5.65
CA ALA A 157 7.08 18.57 5.68
C ALA A 157 6.31 17.34 5.18
N GLY A 158 7.01 16.41 4.59
CA GLY A 158 6.48 15.08 4.26
C GLY A 158 7.59 14.14 3.83
N GLY A 159 7.24 12.99 3.27
CA GLY A 159 8.19 12.01 2.74
C GLY A 159 8.83 12.44 1.42
N SER A 160 9.24 11.47 0.64
CA SER A 160 10.05 11.67 -0.57
C SER A 160 9.45 12.67 -1.55
N ALA A 161 10.31 13.43 -2.23
CA ALA A 161 9.90 14.30 -3.33
C ALA A 161 9.18 13.49 -4.42
N GLY A 162 8.07 14.01 -4.93
CA GLY A 162 7.19 13.33 -5.89
C GLY A 162 6.35 12.20 -5.28
N GLY A 163 6.44 11.97 -3.95
CA GLY A 163 5.66 10.97 -3.24
C GLY A 163 4.26 11.44 -2.86
N THR A 164 3.53 10.56 -2.18
CA THR A 164 2.12 10.74 -1.80
C THR A 164 1.87 12.06 -1.08
N ASP A 165 2.70 12.39 -0.11
CA ASP A 165 2.55 13.58 0.74
C ASP A 165 2.68 14.88 -0.07
N GLN A 166 3.62 14.91 -1.02
CA GLN A 166 3.78 16.06 -1.91
C GLN A 166 2.65 16.16 -2.94
N ILE A 167 2.17 15.04 -3.46
CA ILE A 167 1.00 14.97 -4.33
C ILE A 167 -0.21 15.53 -3.60
N LEU A 168 -0.45 15.10 -2.35
CA LEU A 168 -1.55 15.60 -1.53
C LEU A 168 -1.42 17.11 -1.26
N ALA A 169 -0.22 17.60 -0.92
CA ALA A 169 0.01 19.04 -0.75
C ALA A 169 -0.28 19.83 -2.02
N GLY A 170 0.13 19.31 -3.18
CA GLY A 170 -0.13 19.94 -4.49
C GLY A 170 -1.62 19.98 -4.85
N LEU A 171 -2.33 18.88 -4.66
CA LEU A 171 -3.77 18.80 -4.91
C LEU A 171 -4.58 19.71 -3.97
N LEU A 172 -4.22 19.75 -2.68
CA LEU A 172 -4.87 20.64 -1.73
C LEU A 172 -4.60 22.10 -2.07
N ALA A 173 -3.37 22.47 -2.47
CA ALA A 173 -3.04 23.80 -2.95
C ALA A 173 -3.92 24.20 -4.14
N GLN A 174 -4.04 23.32 -5.12
CA GLN A 174 -4.88 23.54 -6.31
C GLN A 174 -6.35 23.73 -5.94
N ALA A 175 -6.91 22.87 -5.09
CA ALA A 175 -8.29 22.98 -4.63
C ALA A 175 -8.55 24.25 -3.82
N ALA A 176 -7.52 24.76 -3.13
CA ALA A 176 -7.54 26.00 -2.38
C ALA A 176 -7.28 27.26 -3.24
N GLY A 177 -7.01 27.11 -4.54
CA GLY A 177 -6.67 28.23 -5.45
C GLY A 177 -5.27 28.80 -5.26
N ILE A 178 -4.37 28.05 -4.63
CA ILE A 178 -2.95 28.36 -4.48
C ILE A 178 -2.20 27.78 -5.68
N ASP A 179 -1.24 28.53 -6.28
CA ASP A 179 -0.38 27.95 -7.34
C ASP A 179 0.48 26.83 -6.73
N PRO A 180 0.30 25.56 -7.13
CA PRO A 180 1.04 24.44 -6.56
C PRO A 180 2.57 24.58 -6.66
N ARG A 181 3.07 25.36 -7.64
CA ARG A 181 4.51 25.63 -7.82
C ARG A 181 5.08 26.58 -6.75
N GLU A 182 4.22 27.25 -6.00
CA GLU A 182 4.64 28.09 -4.88
C GLU A 182 4.68 27.36 -3.55
N VAL A 183 4.21 26.11 -3.50
CA VAL A 183 4.23 25.27 -2.30
C VAL A 183 5.67 25.03 -1.86
N ASN A 184 5.98 25.43 -0.63
CA ASN A 184 7.28 25.16 -0.02
C ASN A 184 7.24 23.78 0.65
N TYR A 185 7.38 22.71 -0.17
CA TYR A 185 7.43 21.35 0.34
C TYR A 185 8.87 20.97 0.71
N ILE A 186 9.05 20.42 1.91
CA ILE A 186 10.34 19.97 2.42
C ILE A 186 10.33 18.44 2.54
N PRO A 187 10.98 17.73 1.59
CA PRO A 187 10.99 16.27 1.60
C PRO A 187 11.96 15.73 2.65
N TYR A 188 11.52 14.67 3.33
CA TYR A 188 12.32 13.85 4.26
C TYR A 188 12.33 12.38 3.77
N SER A 189 13.12 11.53 4.40
CA SER A 189 13.19 10.10 4.03
C SER A 189 11.93 9.31 4.48
N GLY A 190 11.08 9.89 5.31
CA GLY A 190 9.83 9.30 5.80
C GLY A 190 9.25 10.05 7.00
N GLY A 191 8.11 9.56 7.51
CA GLY A 191 7.32 10.18 8.55
C GLY A 191 8.08 10.47 9.86
N GLY A 192 9.01 9.60 10.25
CA GLY A 192 9.78 9.79 11.49
C GLY A 192 10.73 11.01 11.47
N GLU A 193 11.34 11.29 10.31
CA GLU A 193 12.20 12.48 10.16
C GLU A 193 11.37 13.76 10.08
N SER A 194 10.29 13.75 9.30
CA SER A 194 9.37 14.87 9.17
C SER A 194 8.65 15.19 10.51
N LEU A 195 8.34 14.16 11.31
CA LEU A 195 7.83 14.32 12.67
C LEU A 195 8.80 15.10 13.56
N SER A 196 10.09 14.77 13.48
CA SER A 196 11.12 15.49 14.26
C SER A 196 11.20 16.97 13.89
N ALA A 197 11.03 17.31 12.62
CA ALA A 197 10.98 18.69 12.14
C ALA A 197 9.72 19.43 12.64
N LEU A 198 8.56 18.76 12.67
CA LEU A 198 7.30 19.28 13.22
C LEU A 198 7.42 19.59 14.72
N LEU A 199 7.85 18.62 15.51
CA LEU A 199 8.03 18.77 16.97
C LEU A 199 9.11 19.82 17.32
N GLY A 200 10.08 20.01 16.41
CA GLY A 200 11.10 21.07 16.51
C GLY A 200 10.64 22.44 16.00
N ASN A 201 9.38 22.62 15.59
CA ASN A 201 8.84 23.86 14.99
C ASN A 201 9.68 24.38 13.81
N GLN A 202 10.28 23.47 13.02
CA GLN A 202 11.07 23.83 11.84
C GLN A 202 10.21 23.99 10.59
N VAL A 203 8.98 23.49 10.61
CA VAL A 203 8.00 23.54 9.55
C VAL A 203 6.64 23.96 10.11
N ALA A 204 5.78 24.52 9.25
CA ALA A 204 4.46 25.00 9.65
C ALA A 204 3.43 23.87 9.74
N ALA A 205 3.55 22.87 8.87
CA ALA A 205 2.66 21.72 8.78
C ALA A 205 3.42 20.48 8.33
N GLY A 206 2.79 19.32 8.41
CA GLY A 206 3.32 18.07 7.87
C GLY A 206 2.23 17.16 7.38
N ILE A 207 2.59 16.33 6.41
CA ILE A 207 1.75 15.27 5.84
C ILE A 207 2.50 13.94 5.97
N SER A 208 1.85 12.94 6.52
CA SER A 208 2.31 11.55 6.54
C SER A 208 1.16 10.61 6.90
N GLY A 209 1.37 9.30 6.81
CA GLY A 209 0.37 8.31 7.20
C GLY A 209 -0.12 8.45 8.64
N THR A 210 -1.37 8.07 8.89
CA THR A 210 -1.96 8.08 10.24
C THR A 210 -1.16 7.24 11.25
N ALA A 211 -0.48 6.19 10.79
CA ALA A 211 0.41 5.39 11.63
C ALA A 211 1.62 6.18 12.18
N ASP A 212 2.13 7.15 11.41
CA ASP A 212 3.29 7.96 11.78
C ASP A 212 2.93 9.10 12.74
N TYR A 213 1.84 9.82 12.46
CA TYR A 213 1.47 11.05 13.17
C TYR A 213 0.32 10.88 14.17
N GLY A 214 -0.55 9.88 13.98
CA GLY A 214 -1.71 9.63 14.84
C GLY A 214 -1.37 9.52 16.33
N PRO A 215 -0.32 8.78 16.73
CA PRO A 215 0.11 8.71 18.13
C PRO A 215 0.43 10.08 18.75
N GLN A 216 0.99 11.01 17.97
CA GLN A 216 1.32 12.35 18.45
C GLN A 216 0.08 13.26 18.52
N VAL A 217 -0.89 13.04 17.63
CA VAL A 217 -2.20 13.71 17.73
C VAL A 217 -2.95 13.22 18.96
N ALA A 218 -2.94 11.92 19.22
CA ALA A 218 -3.55 11.36 20.44
C ALA A 218 -2.86 11.83 21.73
N ALA A 219 -1.54 12.06 21.69
CA ALA A 219 -0.77 12.60 22.82
C ALA A 219 -0.97 14.10 23.01
N GLY A 220 -1.49 14.82 22.01
CA GLY A 220 -1.67 16.27 22.03
C GLY A 220 -0.40 17.06 21.68
N ASP A 221 0.63 16.41 21.14
CA ASP A 221 1.86 17.06 20.67
C ASP A 221 1.67 17.69 19.27
N LEU A 222 0.77 17.10 18.47
CA LEU A 222 0.34 17.61 17.18
C LEU A 222 -1.19 17.81 17.16
N ARG A 223 -1.65 18.70 16.30
CA ARG A 223 -3.07 18.85 15.96
C ARG A 223 -3.32 18.32 14.56
N GLY A 224 -4.24 17.33 14.43
CA GLY A 224 -4.74 16.87 13.15
C GLY A 224 -5.68 17.91 12.55
N LEU A 225 -5.41 18.33 11.32
CA LEU A 225 -6.27 19.26 10.59
C LEU A 225 -7.23 18.55 9.66
N ALA A 226 -6.77 17.52 8.94
CA ALA A 226 -7.61 16.71 8.07
C ALA A 226 -6.93 15.39 7.70
N VAL A 227 -7.74 14.38 7.32
CA VAL A 227 -7.32 13.14 6.70
C VAL A 227 -7.65 13.15 5.20
N SER A 228 -6.85 12.42 4.42
CA SER A 228 -6.87 12.46 2.94
C SER A 228 -7.93 11.58 2.28
N THR A 229 -8.56 10.69 3.04
CA THR A 229 -9.55 9.73 2.54
C THR A 229 -10.96 10.29 2.56
N ALA A 230 -11.89 9.69 1.78
CA ALA A 230 -13.29 10.09 1.75
C ALA A 230 -13.99 9.93 3.11
N GLU A 231 -13.56 8.93 3.90
CA GLU A 231 -14.06 8.66 5.24
C GLU A 231 -12.98 8.96 6.28
N ARG A 232 -13.41 9.27 7.51
CA ARG A 232 -12.50 9.50 8.64
C ARG A 232 -11.76 8.22 9.01
N SER A 233 -10.55 8.36 9.52
CA SER A 233 -9.77 7.23 10.02
C SER A 233 -10.14 6.89 11.46
N ASP A 234 -10.33 5.59 11.75
CA ASP A 234 -10.56 5.09 13.11
C ASP A 234 -9.38 5.35 14.06
N GLN A 235 -8.17 5.57 13.50
CA GLN A 235 -6.99 5.92 14.28
C GLN A 235 -7.04 7.37 14.83
N VAL A 236 -7.76 8.26 14.14
CA VAL A 236 -7.92 9.68 14.51
C VAL A 236 -9.36 10.14 14.24
N PRO A 237 -10.37 9.54 14.90
CA PRO A 237 -11.79 9.68 14.55
C PRO A 237 -12.33 11.11 14.68
N ASP A 238 -11.69 11.94 15.48
CA ASP A 238 -12.07 13.33 15.68
C ASP A 238 -11.56 14.25 14.57
N VAL A 239 -10.60 13.79 13.74
CA VAL A 239 -10.05 14.58 12.63
C VAL A 239 -10.95 14.47 11.41
N PRO A 240 -11.46 15.60 10.86
CA PRO A 240 -12.32 15.59 9.68
C PRO A 240 -11.56 15.16 8.43
N THR A 241 -12.29 14.78 7.37
CA THR A 241 -11.68 14.60 6.06
C THR A 241 -11.43 15.96 5.38
N ILE A 242 -10.54 15.97 4.38
CA ILE A 242 -10.33 17.16 3.53
C ILE A 242 -11.64 17.54 2.83
N ILE A 243 -12.44 16.54 2.41
CA ILE A 243 -13.76 16.73 1.78
C ILE A 243 -14.75 17.36 2.77
N GLU A 244 -14.84 16.87 4.01
CA GLU A 244 -15.67 17.47 5.07
C GLU A 244 -15.27 18.92 5.35
N SER A 245 -13.99 19.25 5.16
CA SER A 245 -13.44 20.60 5.34
C SER A 245 -13.67 21.53 4.15
N GLY A 246 -14.35 21.04 3.07
CA GLY A 246 -14.78 21.85 1.94
C GLY A 246 -13.86 21.83 0.72
N TYR A 247 -12.85 20.97 0.69
CA TYR A 247 -11.95 20.79 -0.47
C TYR A 247 -12.17 19.42 -1.09
N ASP A 248 -12.43 19.38 -2.41
CA ASP A 248 -12.66 18.14 -3.17
C ASP A 248 -11.31 17.49 -3.52
N VAL A 249 -10.69 16.89 -2.50
CA VAL A 249 -9.39 16.20 -2.61
C VAL A 249 -9.44 14.90 -1.85
N GLU A 250 -9.10 13.83 -2.55
CA GLU A 250 -8.93 12.50 -1.98
C GLU A 250 -7.61 11.89 -2.48
N VAL A 251 -6.81 11.37 -1.55
CA VAL A 251 -5.59 10.61 -1.84
C VAL A 251 -5.49 9.43 -0.90
N VAL A 252 -5.38 8.24 -1.46
CA VAL A 252 -5.08 7.01 -0.72
C VAL A 252 -3.63 6.62 -1.02
N ASN A 253 -2.82 6.44 0.03
CA ASN A 253 -1.46 5.91 -0.11
C ASN A 253 -1.52 4.39 -0.23
N TRP A 254 -1.83 3.92 -1.43
CA TRP A 254 -1.98 2.50 -1.68
C TRP A 254 -0.64 1.79 -1.88
N ARG A 255 -0.64 0.47 -1.60
CA ARG A 255 0.51 -0.43 -1.80
C ARG A 255 0.08 -1.71 -2.49
N GLY A 256 0.97 -2.23 -3.33
CA GLY A 256 0.72 -3.43 -4.11
C GLY A 256 2.00 -4.20 -4.42
N LEU A 257 1.87 -5.20 -5.27
CA LEU A 257 2.90 -6.15 -5.63
C LEU A 257 3.04 -6.25 -7.16
N MET A 258 4.28 -6.28 -7.60
CA MET A 258 4.68 -6.54 -8.98
C MET A 258 5.57 -7.76 -9.04
N ALA A 259 5.65 -8.38 -10.21
CA ALA A 259 6.57 -9.46 -10.52
C ALA A 259 7.38 -9.15 -11.80
N ARG A 260 8.36 -10.02 -12.11
CA ARG A 260 9.23 -9.86 -13.28
C ARG A 260 8.44 -9.78 -14.59
N PRO A 261 8.99 -9.19 -15.66
CA PRO A 261 8.40 -9.21 -16.98
C PRO A 261 8.42 -10.60 -17.63
N GLY A 262 7.48 -10.82 -18.55
CA GLY A 262 7.50 -12.00 -19.43
C GLY A 262 7.34 -13.35 -18.71
N MET A 263 6.75 -13.36 -17.50
CA MET A 263 6.35 -14.60 -16.85
C MET A 263 5.18 -15.25 -17.61
N SER A 264 4.99 -16.55 -17.42
CA SER A 264 3.82 -17.24 -17.99
C SER A 264 2.56 -16.89 -17.21
N ASP A 265 1.39 -17.05 -17.86
CA ASP A 265 0.10 -16.86 -17.19
C ASP A 265 -0.03 -17.79 -15.98
N ASP A 266 0.38 -19.06 -16.07
CA ASP A 266 0.36 -20.02 -14.96
C ASP A 266 1.20 -19.53 -13.77
N ALA A 267 2.41 -18.99 -14.02
CA ALA A 267 3.26 -18.47 -12.95
C ALA A 267 2.69 -17.18 -12.31
N ARG A 268 2.05 -16.31 -13.10
CA ARG A 268 1.33 -15.14 -12.61
C ARG A 268 0.15 -15.57 -11.72
N ASP A 269 -0.64 -16.52 -12.20
CA ASP A 269 -1.80 -17.03 -11.47
C ASP A 269 -1.41 -17.71 -10.15
N ASP A 270 -0.29 -18.43 -10.12
CA ASP A 270 0.26 -19.02 -8.89
C ASP A 270 0.63 -17.94 -7.86
N LEU A 271 1.26 -16.82 -8.26
CA LEU A 271 1.55 -15.70 -7.37
C LEU A 271 0.28 -15.02 -6.88
N ILE A 272 -0.69 -14.77 -7.77
CA ILE A 272 -2.00 -14.21 -7.41
C ILE A 272 -2.70 -15.13 -6.40
N ALA A 273 -2.72 -16.43 -6.62
CA ALA A 273 -3.35 -17.39 -5.71
C ALA A 273 -2.72 -17.38 -4.30
N VAL A 274 -1.39 -17.24 -4.21
CA VAL A 274 -0.69 -17.10 -2.93
C VAL A 274 -1.11 -15.82 -2.19
N VAL A 275 -1.17 -14.70 -2.91
CA VAL A 275 -1.54 -13.41 -2.32
C VAL A 275 -3.02 -13.39 -1.92
N GLN A 276 -3.90 -13.95 -2.77
CA GLN A 276 -5.32 -14.12 -2.48
C GLN A 276 -5.54 -14.98 -1.23
N ALA A 277 -4.86 -16.12 -1.12
CA ALA A 277 -4.99 -17.00 0.04
C ALA A 277 -4.48 -16.34 1.33
N ALA A 278 -3.50 -15.45 1.24
CA ALA A 278 -3.07 -14.64 2.38
C ALA A 278 -4.13 -13.57 2.73
N HIS A 279 -4.68 -12.88 1.72
CA HIS A 279 -5.72 -11.89 1.92
C HIS A 279 -6.99 -12.48 2.56
N ASP A 280 -7.41 -13.68 2.15
CA ASP A 280 -8.62 -14.34 2.65
C ASP A 280 -8.45 -14.94 4.06
N SER A 281 -7.30 -14.78 4.70
CA SER A 281 -7.02 -15.32 6.02
C SER A 281 -7.45 -14.37 7.15
N ASP A 282 -7.80 -14.97 8.32
CA ASP A 282 -8.11 -14.21 9.53
C ASP A 282 -6.90 -13.36 9.97
N GLU A 283 -5.67 -13.85 9.73
CA GLU A 283 -4.43 -13.15 10.05
C GLU A 283 -4.24 -11.85 9.26
N TRP A 284 -4.73 -11.80 8.00
CA TRP A 284 -4.71 -10.56 7.21
C TRP A 284 -5.76 -9.57 7.69
N ALA A 285 -6.97 -10.04 8.00
CA ALA A 285 -8.01 -9.19 8.58
C ALA A 285 -7.55 -8.52 9.88
N GLU A 286 -6.89 -9.30 10.77
CA GLU A 286 -6.26 -8.75 11.98
C GLU A 286 -5.14 -7.75 11.64
N ALA A 287 -4.37 -7.98 10.59
CA ALA A 287 -3.30 -7.07 10.17
C ALA A 287 -3.84 -5.75 9.65
N LEU A 288 -4.93 -5.75 8.88
CA LEU A 288 -5.62 -4.53 8.43
C LEU A 288 -6.08 -3.70 9.64
N GLU A 289 -6.78 -4.32 10.58
CA GLU A 289 -7.29 -3.64 11.78
C GLU A 289 -6.15 -3.07 12.64
N ASN A 290 -5.14 -3.89 12.95
CA ASN A 290 -4.03 -3.50 13.82
C ASN A 290 -3.18 -2.34 13.26
N ASN A 291 -3.12 -2.20 11.93
CA ASN A 291 -2.35 -1.13 11.28
C ASN A 291 -3.25 0.04 10.82
N GLY A 292 -4.57 -0.07 10.95
CA GLY A 292 -5.52 0.91 10.42
C GLY A 292 -5.45 1.04 8.89
N TRP A 293 -5.15 -0.06 8.21
CA TRP A 293 -5.08 -0.09 6.75
C TRP A 293 -6.47 -0.28 6.15
N LEU A 294 -6.70 0.39 5.04
CA LEU A 294 -7.87 0.20 4.21
C LEU A 294 -7.67 -1.07 3.37
N ASP A 295 -8.69 -1.90 3.28
CA ASP A 295 -8.70 -3.00 2.33
C ASP A 295 -9.03 -2.48 0.94
N THR A 296 -8.02 -2.45 0.07
CA THR A 296 -8.14 -2.04 -1.34
C THR A 296 -7.76 -3.17 -2.28
N PHE A 297 -7.96 -4.42 -1.82
CA PHE A 297 -7.50 -5.60 -2.52
C PHE A 297 -8.12 -5.77 -3.90
N GLN A 298 -7.27 -5.90 -4.90
CA GLN A 298 -7.61 -6.27 -6.27
C GLN A 298 -6.41 -6.95 -6.94
N THR A 299 -6.62 -7.78 -7.94
CA THR A 299 -5.57 -8.63 -8.52
C THR A 299 -5.57 -8.61 -10.04
N GLY A 300 -4.48 -9.07 -10.63
CA GLY A 300 -4.39 -9.39 -12.04
C GLY A 300 -4.68 -8.19 -12.94
N ASP A 301 -5.61 -8.36 -13.87
CA ASP A 301 -5.93 -7.33 -14.88
C ASP A 301 -6.62 -6.11 -14.27
N GLU A 302 -7.47 -6.30 -13.25
CA GLU A 302 -8.11 -5.20 -12.52
C GLU A 302 -7.07 -4.27 -11.86
N TYR A 303 -6.05 -4.86 -11.23
CA TYR A 303 -4.94 -4.07 -10.70
C TYR A 303 -4.10 -3.42 -11.80
N GLY A 304 -3.93 -4.09 -12.95
CA GLY A 304 -3.25 -3.52 -14.11
C GLY A 304 -3.96 -2.28 -14.67
N ASP A 305 -5.29 -2.34 -14.80
CA ASP A 305 -6.11 -1.22 -15.25
C ASP A 305 -6.04 -0.04 -14.26
N PHE A 306 -6.15 -0.32 -12.97
CA PHE A 306 -5.97 0.66 -11.91
C PHE A 306 -4.60 1.37 -11.99
N LEU A 307 -3.50 0.62 -12.20
CA LEU A 307 -2.16 1.19 -12.34
C LEU A 307 -2.07 2.15 -13.53
N ALA A 308 -2.65 1.80 -14.67
CA ALA A 308 -2.64 2.65 -15.86
C ALA A 308 -3.40 3.98 -15.63
N GLU A 309 -4.52 3.93 -14.89
CA GLU A 309 -5.26 5.12 -14.48
C GLU A 309 -4.44 5.97 -13.50
N GLU A 310 -3.82 5.35 -12.50
CA GLU A 310 -2.96 6.02 -11.51
C GLU A 310 -1.73 6.68 -12.15
N GLU A 311 -1.04 6.00 -13.08
CA GLU A 311 0.07 6.63 -13.82
C GLU A 311 -0.37 7.90 -14.55
N THR A 312 -1.56 7.87 -15.18
CA THR A 312 -2.12 9.03 -15.88
C THR A 312 -2.43 10.17 -14.90
N ARG A 313 -3.12 9.84 -13.79
CA ARG A 313 -3.52 10.79 -12.75
C ARG A 313 -2.29 11.44 -12.10
N VAL A 314 -1.34 10.62 -11.67
CA VAL A 314 -0.12 11.10 -10.98
C VAL A 314 0.73 11.97 -11.91
N ARG A 315 0.92 11.57 -13.17
CA ARG A 315 1.67 12.37 -14.15
C ARG A 315 1.02 13.73 -14.36
N GLN A 316 -0.30 13.80 -14.47
CA GLN A 316 -1.01 15.08 -14.58
C GLN A 316 -0.72 15.95 -13.35
N VAL A 317 -0.87 15.42 -12.13
CA VAL A 317 -0.61 16.15 -10.89
C VAL A 317 0.85 16.65 -10.84
N LEU A 318 1.81 15.78 -11.13
CA LEU A 318 3.23 16.13 -11.10
C LEU A 318 3.58 17.25 -12.11
N THR A 319 2.92 17.27 -13.29
CA THR A 319 3.05 18.36 -14.26
C THR A 319 2.46 19.67 -13.72
N GLU A 320 1.26 19.61 -13.13
CA GLU A 320 0.56 20.77 -12.58
C GLU A 320 1.31 21.41 -11.40
N ILE A 321 1.93 20.59 -10.54
CA ILE A 321 2.77 21.09 -9.44
C ILE A 321 4.22 21.45 -9.89
N GLY A 322 4.55 21.24 -11.18
CA GLY A 322 5.82 21.65 -11.78
C GLY A 322 7.01 20.75 -11.43
N LEU A 323 6.78 19.50 -11.02
CA LEU A 323 7.83 18.52 -10.72
C LEU A 323 8.33 17.81 -11.98
N ILE A 324 7.51 17.74 -13.01
CA ILE A 324 7.87 17.23 -14.34
C ILE A 324 7.39 18.21 -15.42
N PRO A 325 7.95 18.14 -16.65
CA PRO A 325 7.58 19.02 -17.76
C PRO A 325 6.14 18.89 -18.22
#